data_04132c01f64c88112564a05d9f505396
#
_entry.id   04132c01f64c88112564a05d9f505396
#
_cell.length_a   1.000
_cell.length_b   1.000
_cell.length_c   1.000
_cell.angle_alpha   90.00
_cell.angle_beta   90.00
_cell.angle_gamma   90.00
#
_symmetry.space_group_name_H-M   'P 1'
#
loop_
_entity.id
_entity.type
_entity.pdbx_description
1 polymer ?
#
loop_
_entity_poly.entity_id
_entity_poly.type
_entity_poly.pdbx_seq_one_letter_code
_entity_poly.pdbx_strand_id
1 'polypeptide(L)'
;MNPEKKIYFVTDAHLGMRADVPVAENEKKLVRWLDSIQADCGALYMMGDMIDFWYEYKEAVPKGFVRFFGKLAEFTDCGIPVYWFAGNHDLWLFNYVQQEMGIVVYREAQELELLGKRFYMAHGDALGFAPFSLKLMNGIFHSPFFQAFFKLLHPDLGIGFGLKWSRHSYYKRKTMELGYLGEDKEHLVQFAKKHLAASKLPPDFYIFGHRHILLDLQLSQGSRLVIPGDWIREFSYATFDGSDFLLEHFEE
;
A
#
# COMPACT_ATOMS: atom_id res chain seq x y z
N MET A 1 -4.41 -9.42 21.12
CA MET A 1 -3.11 -8.79 20.87
C MET A 1 -2.48 -8.42 22.21
N ASN A 2 -1.17 -8.59 22.40
CA ASN A 2 -0.49 -8.17 23.62
C ASN A 2 -0.61 -6.63 23.73
N PRO A 3 -1.01 -6.03 24.85
CA PRO A 3 -1.22 -4.58 24.98
C PRO A 3 0.05 -3.72 24.86
N GLU A 4 1.22 -4.35 24.82
CA GLU A 4 2.50 -3.67 24.59
C GLU A 4 2.91 -3.60 23.12
N LYS A 5 2.13 -4.21 22.20
CA LYS A 5 2.47 -4.29 20.77
C LYS A 5 1.66 -3.31 19.93
N LYS A 6 2.36 -2.62 19.03
CA LYS A 6 1.82 -1.63 18.10
C LYS A 6 1.37 -2.27 16.78
N ILE A 7 0.46 -1.61 16.10
CA ILE A 7 0.12 -1.88 14.71
C ILE A 7 0.91 -0.90 13.86
N TYR A 8 1.57 -1.41 12.81
CA TYR A 8 2.37 -0.63 11.88
C TYR A 8 1.70 -0.56 10.52
N PHE A 9 1.77 0.60 9.88
CA PHE A 9 1.23 0.86 8.54
C PHE A 9 2.32 1.46 7.66
N VAL A 10 2.54 0.89 6.47
CA VAL A 10 3.48 1.38 5.47
C VAL A 10 2.84 1.30 4.08
N THR A 11 3.22 2.18 3.17
CA THR A 11 2.63 2.25 1.83
C THR A 11 3.64 2.71 0.79
N ASP A 12 3.33 2.46 -0.48
CA ASP A 12 3.99 3.09 -1.65
C ASP A 12 5.52 2.94 -1.63
N ALA A 13 6.01 1.72 -1.38
CA ALA A 13 7.45 1.45 -1.39
C ALA A 13 8.01 1.28 -2.81
N HIS A 14 7.18 0.89 -3.77
CA HIS A 14 7.54 0.71 -5.17
C HIS A 14 8.89 0.00 -5.36
N LEU A 15 9.11 -1.08 -4.62
CA LEU A 15 10.31 -1.87 -4.74
C LEU A 15 10.49 -2.35 -6.19
N GLY A 16 11.69 -2.22 -6.72
CA GLY A 16 11.98 -2.54 -8.12
C GLY A 16 11.87 -1.35 -9.06
N MET A 17 11.36 -0.20 -8.61
CA MET A 17 11.29 1.01 -9.41
C MET A 17 12.69 1.48 -9.82
N ARG A 18 12.90 1.56 -11.14
CA ARG A 18 14.18 2.02 -11.73
C ARG A 18 14.15 3.53 -11.92
N ALA A 19 14.16 4.27 -10.83
CA ALA A 19 14.18 5.73 -10.81
C ALA A 19 15.44 6.28 -10.11
N ASP A 20 15.28 7.34 -9.33
CA ASP A 20 16.40 8.12 -8.79
C ASP A 20 17.19 7.41 -7.67
N VAL A 21 16.62 6.38 -7.03
CA VAL A 21 17.25 5.62 -5.96
C VAL A 21 17.67 4.24 -6.48
N PRO A 22 18.89 3.75 -6.15
CA PRO A 22 19.27 2.38 -6.50
C PRO A 22 18.28 1.38 -5.90
N VAL A 23 17.71 0.52 -6.76
CA VAL A 23 16.65 -0.45 -6.40
C VAL A 23 17.00 -1.28 -5.15
N ALA A 24 18.26 -1.75 -5.08
CA ALA A 24 18.71 -2.58 -3.97
C ALA A 24 18.83 -1.80 -2.65
N GLU A 25 19.10 -0.51 -2.68
CA GLU A 25 19.24 0.30 -1.46
C GLU A 25 17.87 0.60 -0.85
N ASN A 26 16.85 0.87 -1.67
CA ASN A 26 15.49 1.04 -1.15
C ASN A 26 14.96 -0.23 -0.47
N GLU A 27 15.18 -1.39 -1.09
CA GLU A 27 14.82 -2.69 -0.48
C GLU A 27 15.54 -2.90 0.86
N LYS A 28 16.85 -2.65 0.91
CA LYS A 28 17.65 -2.80 2.14
C LYS A 28 17.17 -1.84 3.24
N LYS A 29 16.85 -0.60 2.90
CA LYS A 29 16.34 0.38 3.85
C LYS A 29 15.00 -0.07 4.45
N LEU A 30 14.08 -0.57 3.60
CA LEU A 30 12.81 -1.11 4.07
C LEU A 30 13.01 -2.31 5.01
N VAL A 31 13.95 -3.20 4.68
CA VAL A 31 14.26 -4.36 5.53
C VAL A 31 14.85 -3.93 6.88
N ARG A 32 15.76 -2.94 6.92
CA ARG A 32 16.28 -2.42 8.20
C ARG A 32 15.19 -1.80 9.07
N TRP A 33 14.24 -1.10 8.46
CA TRP A 33 13.07 -0.63 9.20
C TRP A 33 12.23 -1.78 9.75
N LEU A 34 11.93 -2.80 8.93
CA LEU A 34 11.22 -4.00 9.39
C LEU A 34 11.97 -4.68 10.54
N ASP A 35 13.31 -4.77 10.47
CA ASP A 35 14.15 -5.29 11.58
C ASP A 35 13.94 -4.48 12.86
N SER A 36 13.90 -3.15 12.75
CA SER A 36 13.81 -2.25 13.92
C SER A 36 12.47 -2.34 14.64
N ILE A 37 11.38 -2.67 13.92
CA ILE A 37 10.02 -2.74 14.49
C ILE A 37 9.60 -4.15 14.92
N GLN A 38 10.34 -5.19 14.57
CA GLN A 38 9.94 -6.58 14.78
C GLN A 38 9.64 -6.91 16.25
N ALA A 39 10.39 -6.30 17.18
CA ALA A 39 10.28 -6.59 18.60
C ALA A 39 8.94 -6.16 19.21
N ASP A 40 8.39 -5.03 18.77
CA ASP A 40 7.13 -4.46 19.29
C ASP A 40 5.97 -4.48 18.27
N CYS A 41 6.19 -5.02 17.08
CA CYS A 41 5.15 -5.18 16.07
C CYS A 41 4.12 -6.24 16.50
N GLY A 42 2.86 -5.84 16.59
CA GLY A 42 1.71 -6.71 16.83
C GLY A 42 0.99 -7.10 15.55
N ALA A 43 1.04 -6.24 14.53
CA ALA A 43 0.55 -6.50 13.19
C ALA A 43 1.17 -5.49 12.21
N LEU A 44 1.45 -5.93 10.99
CA LEU A 44 1.95 -5.08 9.90
C LEU A 44 0.89 -4.97 8.80
N TYR A 45 0.50 -3.74 8.48
CA TYR A 45 -0.40 -3.42 7.37
C TYR A 45 0.38 -2.70 6.26
N MET A 46 0.52 -3.35 5.12
CA MET A 46 1.06 -2.77 3.90
C MET A 46 -0.11 -2.25 3.06
N MET A 47 -0.18 -0.92 2.88
CA MET A 47 -1.34 -0.25 2.30
C MET A 47 -1.31 -0.15 0.77
N GLY A 48 -0.54 -1.02 0.11
CA GLY A 48 -0.48 -1.15 -1.34
C GLY A 48 0.74 -0.49 -1.99
N ASP A 49 0.93 -0.80 -3.26
CA ASP A 49 2.06 -0.35 -4.07
C ASP A 49 3.44 -0.61 -3.42
N MET A 50 3.55 -1.76 -2.73
CA MET A 50 4.83 -2.18 -2.13
C MET A 50 5.84 -2.58 -3.21
N ILE A 51 5.36 -3.12 -4.32
CA ILE A 51 6.17 -3.50 -5.48
C ILE A 51 5.73 -2.71 -6.69
N ASP A 52 6.71 -2.19 -7.44
CA ASP A 52 6.47 -1.28 -8.57
C ASP A 52 5.74 -1.93 -9.76
N PHE A 53 5.86 -3.22 -9.94
CA PHE A 53 5.05 -4.04 -10.84
C PHE A 53 5.08 -5.50 -10.41
N TRP A 54 3.89 -6.11 -10.25
CA TRP A 54 3.74 -7.51 -9.91
C TRP A 54 2.73 -8.21 -10.82
N TYR A 55 3.08 -9.39 -11.31
CA TYR A 55 2.18 -10.33 -11.97
C TYR A 55 2.61 -11.76 -11.67
N GLU A 56 1.70 -12.57 -11.19
CA GLU A 56 1.94 -13.99 -10.92
C GLU A 56 1.60 -14.84 -12.14
N TYR A 57 2.64 -15.35 -12.81
CA TYR A 57 2.48 -16.43 -13.77
C TYR A 57 2.31 -17.76 -13.04
N LYS A 58 1.92 -18.83 -13.78
CA LYS A 58 1.69 -20.14 -13.15
C LYS A 58 2.93 -20.69 -12.40
N GLU A 59 4.11 -20.55 -13.01
CA GLU A 59 5.37 -21.13 -12.50
C GLU A 59 6.46 -20.05 -12.35
N ALA A 60 6.11 -18.76 -12.43
CA ALA A 60 7.08 -17.69 -12.35
C ALA A 60 6.49 -16.41 -11.76
N VAL A 61 7.31 -15.70 -11.00
CA VAL A 61 7.03 -14.37 -10.46
C VAL A 61 8.17 -13.40 -10.85
N PRO A 62 7.95 -12.08 -10.76
CA PRO A 62 9.03 -11.12 -10.96
C PRO A 62 10.21 -11.41 -10.04
N LYS A 63 11.40 -11.42 -10.60
CA LYS A 63 12.63 -11.66 -9.83
C LYS A 63 13.07 -10.44 -9.04
N GLY A 64 13.68 -10.67 -7.90
CA GLY A 64 14.12 -9.65 -6.94
C GLY A 64 13.38 -9.80 -5.62
N PHE A 65 13.45 -8.78 -4.80
CA PHE A 65 12.72 -8.65 -3.52
C PHE A 65 13.02 -9.77 -2.50
N VAL A 66 14.14 -10.47 -2.65
CA VAL A 66 14.49 -11.66 -1.84
C VAL A 66 14.62 -11.30 -0.37
N ARG A 67 15.20 -10.13 -0.05
CA ARG A 67 15.36 -9.67 1.33
C ARG A 67 14.03 -9.27 1.94
N PHE A 68 13.22 -8.53 1.17
CA PHE A 68 11.89 -8.09 1.58
C PHE A 68 10.96 -9.28 1.85
N PHE A 69 10.85 -10.22 0.93
CA PHE A 69 10.03 -11.41 1.12
C PHE A 69 10.56 -12.30 2.24
N GLY A 70 11.89 -12.46 2.35
CA GLY A 70 12.49 -13.20 3.45
C GLY A 70 12.19 -12.60 4.82
N LYS A 71 12.17 -11.25 4.92
CA LYS A 71 11.80 -10.56 6.16
C LYS A 71 10.30 -10.68 6.47
N LEU A 72 9.44 -10.63 5.46
CA LEU A 72 8.00 -10.85 5.66
C LEU A 72 7.68 -12.28 6.10
N ALA A 73 8.38 -13.28 5.53
CA ALA A 73 8.28 -14.67 5.97
C ALA A 73 8.74 -14.82 7.43
N GLU A 74 9.84 -14.19 7.82
CA GLU A 74 10.29 -14.17 9.22
C GLU A 74 9.24 -13.56 10.16
N PHE A 75 8.54 -12.48 9.76
CA PHE A 75 7.45 -11.90 10.56
C PHE A 75 6.34 -12.92 10.79
N THR A 76 5.86 -13.56 9.74
CA THR A 76 4.77 -14.55 9.84
C THR A 76 5.21 -15.80 10.58
N ASP A 77 6.44 -16.29 10.39
CA ASP A 77 7.03 -17.40 11.15
C ASP A 77 7.16 -17.09 12.65
N CYS A 78 7.40 -15.81 13.00
CA CYS A 78 7.39 -15.34 14.40
C CYS A 78 5.96 -15.08 14.93
N GLY A 79 4.91 -15.37 14.14
CA GLY A 79 3.52 -15.19 14.54
C GLY A 79 3.05 -13.73 14.49
N ILE A 80 3.77 -12.84 13.78
CA ILE A 80 3.35 -11.46 13.54
C ILE A 80 2.49 -11.47 12.26
N PRO A 81 1.18 -11.16 12.35
CA PRO A 81 0.31 -11.15 11.18
C PRO A 81 0.69 -10.00 10.23
N VAL A 82 0.77 -10.33 8.95
CA VAL A 82 1.06 -9.39 7.87
C VAL A 82 -0.14 -9.31 6.93
N TYR A 83 -0.59 -8.10 6.67
CA TYR A 83 -1.70 -7.79 5.79
C TYR A 83 -1.22 -6.92 4.63
N TRP A 84 -1.66 -7.23 3.42
CA TRP A 84 -1.30 -6.49 2.21
C TRP A 84 -2.54 -6.05 1.46
N PHE A 85 -2.80 -4.76 1.41
CA PHE A 85 -3.78 -4.18 0.50
C PHE A 85 -3.17 -4.09 -0.89
N ALA A 86 -3.78 -4.69 -1.89
CA ALA A 86 -3.30 -4.57 -3.26
C ALA A 86 -3.50 -3.14 -3.75
N GLY A 87 -2.43 -2.53 -4.23
CA GLY A 87 -2.47 -1.24 -4.93
C GLY A 87 -2.55 -1.43 -6.45
N ASN A 88 -2.48 -0.33 -7.18
CA ASN A 88 -2.59 -0.41 -8.65
C ASN A 88 -1.32 -0.92 -9.33
N HIS A 89 -0.17 -0.93 -8.66
CA HIS A 89 1.09 -1.47 -9.15
C HIS A 89 1.27 -2.96 -8.82
N ASP A 90 0.74 -3.41 -7.70
CA ASP A 90 0.80 -4.79 -7.25
C ASP A 90 -0.60 -5.48 -7.23
N LEU A 91 -1.52 -4.98 -8.06
CA LEU A 91 -2.89 -5.47 -8.17
C LEU A 91 -2.98 -6.99 -8.47
N TRP A 92 -2.01 -7.53 -9.18
CA TRP A 92 -2.02 -8.93 -9.62
C TRP A 92 -1.27 -9.87 -8.66
N LEU A 93 -1.34 -9.56 -7.37
CA LEU A 93 -1.06 -10.47 -6.27
C LEU A 93 -2.20 -11.50 -6.20
N PHE A 94 -2.04 -12.70 -6.74
CA PHE A 94 -3.11 -13.70 -6.72
C PHE A 94 -3.03 -14.56 -5.46
N ASN A 95 -2.01 -15.40 -5.32
CA ASN A 95 -1.91 -16.31 -4.19
C ASN A 95 -0.47 -16.61 -3.73
N TYR A 96 0.55 -16.14 -4.44
CA TYR A 96 1.95 -16.42 -4.12
C TYR A 96 2.33 -16.02 -2.69
N VAL A 97 2.13 -14.76 -2.33
CA VAL A 97 2.49 -14.27 -0.99
C VAL A 97 1.67 -14.93 0.13
N GLN A 98 0.43 -15.34 -0.20
CA GLN A 98 -0.45 -16.04 0.74
C GLN A 98 0.05 -17.48 0.99
N GLN A 99 0.43 -18.18 -0.07
CA GLN A 99 0.87 -19.58 0.01
C GLN A 99 2.29 -19.72 0.57
N GLU A 100 3.20 -18.84 0.16
CA GLU A 100 4.61 -18.94 0.53
C GLU A 100 4.92 -18.29 1.91
N MET A 101 4.17 -17.26 2.30
CA MET A 101 4.48 -16.45 3.49
C MET A 101 3.30 -16.27 4.45
N GLY A 102 2.13 -16.85 4.18
CA GLY A 102 0.96 -16.70 5.05
C GLY A 102 0.39 -15.28 5.15
N ILE A 103 0.73 -14.38 4.22
CA ILE A 103 0.28 -12.99 4.19
C ILE A 103 -1.19 -12.94 3.76
N VAL A 104 -1.99 -12.15 4.45
CA VAL A 104 -3.40 -11.91 4.08
C VAL A 104 -3.47 -10.77 3.07
N VAL A 105 -4.02 -11.03 1.87
CA VAL A 105 -4.15 -10.01 0.81
C VAL A 105 -5.59 -9.51 0.73
N TYR A 106 -5.77 -8.20 0.86
CA TYR A 106 -7.03 -7.50 0.62
C TYR A 106 -6.99 -6.80 -0.74
N ARG A 107 -7.96 -7.09 -1.60
CA ARG A 107 -8.11 -6.46 -2.93
C ARG A 107 -9.16 -5.37 -2.97
N GLU A 108 -9.90 -5.23 -1.89
CA GLU A 108 -10.97 -4.24 -1.71
C GLU A 108 -10.79 -3.52 -0.37
N ALA A 109 -11.46 -2.39 -0.23
CA ALA A 109 -11.50 -1.67 1.03
C ALA A 109 -12.03 -2.56 2.17
N GLN A 110 -11.48 -2.40 3.35
CA GLN A 110 -11.88 -3.13 4.56
C GLN A 110 -12.30 -2.16 5.67
N GLU A 111 -13.36 -2.52 6.36
CA GLU A 111 -13.69 -1.96 7.66
C GLU A 111 -13.30 -2.96 8.74
N LEU A 112 -12.34 -2.61 9.58
CA LEU A 112 -11.77 -3.48 10.60
C LEU A 112 -11.82 -2.82 11.98
N GLU A 113 -12.00 -3.61 13.01
CA GLU A 113 -11.82 -3.16 14.40
C GLU A 113 -10.42 -3.59 14.88
N LEU A 114 -9.59 -2.62 15.23
CA LEU A 114 -8.22 -2.81 15.66
C LEU A 114 -8.04 -2.11 17.01
N LEU A 115 -7.68 -2.86 18.05
CA LEU A 115 -7.47 -2.34 19.41
C LEU A 115 -8.64 -1.46 19.92
N GLY A 116 -9.89 -1.85 19.59
CA GLY A 116 -11.10 -1.14 20.03
C GLY A 116 -11.43 0.12 19.23
N LYS A 117 -10.73 0.39 18.13
CA LYS A 117 -11.00 1.48 17.18
C LYS A 117 -11.40 0.93 15.82
N ARG A 118 -12.24 1.68 15.11
CA ARG A 118 -12.73 1.29 13.79
C ARG A 118 -11.94 1.99 12.70
N PHE A 119 -11.42 1.19 11.78
CA PHE A 119 -10.61 1.62 10.65
C PHE A 119 -11.33 1.34 9.35
N TYR A 120 -11.36 2.33 8.46
CA TYR A 120 -11.62 2.15 7.04
C TYR A 120 -10.29 2.19 6.30
N MET A 121 -9.89 1.10 5.68
CA MET A 121 -8.58 0.95 5.05
C MET A 121 -8.70 0.52 3.60
N ALA A 122 -7.92 1.16 2.73
CA ALA A 122 -7.80 0.83 1.32
C ALA A 122 -6.51 1.41 0.76
N HIS A 123 -6.05 0.92 -0.39
CA HIS A 123 -4.95 1.61 -1.08
C HIS A 123 -5.37 3.02 -1.53
N GLY A 124 -6.51 3.16 -2.18
CA GLY A 124 -7.07 4.48 -2.50
C GLY A 124 -7.25 4.77 -3.99
N ASP A 125 -6.62 4.04 -4.88
CA ASP A 125 -6.66 4.20 -6.34
C ASP A 125 -8.05 4.07 -6.95
N ALA A 126 -8.90 3.23 -6.35
CA ALA A 126 -10.28 3.00 -6.78
C ALA A 126 -11.31 3.90 -6.08
N LEU A 127 -10.90 4.76 -5.13
CA LEU A 127 -11.79 5.55 -4.31
C LEU A 127 -12.01 6.97 -4.87
N GLY A 128 -13.21 7.50 -4.66
CA GLY A 128 -13.57 8.86 -5.01
C GLY A 128 -13.76 9.11 -6.50
N PHE A 129 -13.55 10.36 -6.91
CA PHE A 129 -13.69 10.77 -8.30
C PHE A 129 -12.41 10.46 -9.08
N ALA A 130 -12.53 9.59 -10.07
CA ALA A 130 -11.47 9.35 -11.04
C ALA A 130 -11.93 9.74 -12.45
N PRO A 131 -11.07 10.33 -13.28
CA PRO A 131 -11.33 10.55 -14.69
C PRO A 131 -11.77 9.27 -15.41
N PHE A 132 -12.62 9.40 -16.43
CA PHE A 132 -13.14 8.23 -17.16
C PHE A 132 -12.03 7.32 -17.71
N SER A 133 -10.92 7.89 -18.18
CA SER A 133 -9.76 7.15 -18.67
C SER A 133 -9.12 6.26 -17.60
N LEU A 134 -9.03 6.74 -16.36
CA LEU A 134 -8.51 5.94 -15.25
C LEU A 134 -9.50 4.85 -14.84
N LYS A 135 -10.80 5.16 -14.80
CA LYS A 135 -11.84 4.15 -14.54
C LYS A 135 -11.82 3.02 -15.57
N LEU A 136 -11.69 3.38 -16.86
CA LEU A 136 -11.57 2.41 -17.94
C LEU A 136 -10.32 1.55 -17.80
N MET A 137 -9.18 2.16 -17.50
CA MET A 137 -7.92 1.46 -17.30
C MET A 137 -8.00 0.51 -16.10
N ASN A 138 -8.51 0.97 -14.97
CA ASN A 138 -8.75 0.11 -13.80
C ASN A 138 -9.69 -1.05 -14.15
N GLY A 139 -10.78 -0.80 -14.87
CA GLY A 139 -11.68 -1.85 -15.34
C GLY A 139 -10.98 -2.91 -16.21
N ILE A 140 -10.05 -2.49 -17.09
CA ILE A 140 -9.25 -3.41 -17.91
C ILE A 140 -8.34 -4.26 -17.01
N PHE A 141 -7.60 -3.66 -16.08
CA PHE A 141 -6.66 -4.38 -15.21
C PHE A 141 -7.34 -5.32 -14.21
N HIS A 142 -8.55 -4.99 -13.78
CA HIS A 142 -9.38 -5.88 -12.95
C HIS A 142 -10.10 -6.97 -13.75
N SER A 143 -10.13 -6.88 -15.10
CA SER A 143 -10.82 -7.85 -15.95
C SER A 143 -10.13 -9.21 -15.91
N PRO A 144 -10.83 -10.29 -15.52
CA PRO A 144 -10.27 -11.65 -15.59
C PRO A 144 -9.84 -12.05 -17.01
N PHE A 145 -10.53 -11.55 -18.03
CA PHE A 145 -10.18 -11.78 -19.42
C PHE A 145 -8.83 -11.16 -19.77
N PHE A 146 -8.59 -9.90 -19.35
CA PHE A 146 -7.32 -9.23 -19.60
C PHE A 146 -6.17 -9.89 -18.82
N GLN A 147 -6.43 -10.30 -17.59
CA GLN A 147 -5.47 -11.04 -16.77
C GLN A 147 -5.09 -12.37 -17.40
N ALA A 148 -6.07 -13.12 -17.91
CA ALA A 148 -5.84 -14.38 -18.63
C ALA A 148 -5.08 -14.16 -19.94
N PHE A 149 -5.36 -13.09 -20.68
CA PHE A 149 -4.61 -12.72 -21.87
C PHE A 149 -3.16 -12.31 -21.54
N PHE A 150 -2.95 -11.53 -20.49
CA PHE A 150 -1.62 -11.11 -20.05
C PHE A 150 -0.76 -12.33 -19.65
N LYS A 151 -1.37 -13.38 -19.11
CA LYS A 151 -0.73 -14.65 -18.78
C LYS A 151 -0.10 -15.36 -19.99
N LEU A 152 -0.58 -15.10 -21.21
CA LEU A 152 -0.03 -15.67 -22.44
C LEU A 152 1.24 -14.97 -22.91
N LEU A 153 1.52 -13.76 -22.38
CA LEU A 153 2.77 -13.07 -22.71
C LEU A 153 3.94 -13.76 -22.05
N HIS A 154 5.06 -13.84 -22.77
CA HIS A 154 6.30 -14.30 -22.16
C HIS A 154 6.63 -13.41 -20.92
N PRO A 155 7.02 -13.99 -19.77
CA PRO A 155 7.27 -13.21 -18.55
C PRO A 155 8.19 -12.01 -18.73
N ASP A 156 9.27 -12.14 -19.48
CA ASP A 156 10.19 -11.04 -19.74
C ASP A 156 9.54 -9.87 -20.49
N LEU A 157 8.61 -10.17 -21.41
CA LEU A 157 7.87 -9.13 -22.15
C LEU A 157 6.81 -8.47 -21.26
N GLY A 158 6.03 -9.28 -20.54
CA GLY A 158 4.97 -8.77 -19.67
C GLY A 158 5.53 -7.93 -18.53
N ILE A 159 6.50 -8.46 -17.78
CA ILE A 159 7.16 -7.74 -16.68
C ILE A 159 7.90 -6.51 -17.21
N GLY A 160 8.62 -6.65 -18.34
CA GLY A 160 9.33 -5.53 -18.97
C GLY A 160 8.39 -4.40 -19.39
N PHE A 161 7.22 -4.73 -19.92
CA PHE A 161 6.18 -3.75 -20.26
C PHE A 161 5.65 -3.05 -19.01
N GLY A 162 5.29 -3.80 -17.96
CA GLY A 162 4.79 -3.24 -16.70
C GLY A 162 5.77 -2.28 -16.04
N LEU A 163 7.04 -2.66 -15.92
CA LEU A 163 8.09 -1.80 -15.36
C LEU A 163 8.34 -0.54 -16.20
N LYS A 164 8.24 -0.64 -17.53
CA LYS A 164 8.37 0.54 -18.42
C LYS A 164 7.17 1.48 -18.27
N TRP A 165 5.98 0.93 -18.12
CA TRP A 165 4.76 1.69 -17.89
C TRP A 165 4.81 2.44 -16.55
N SER A 166 5.16 1.73 -15.47
CA SER A 166 5.33 2.33 -14.16
C SER A 166 6.32 3.48 -14.17
N ARG A 167 7.52 3.26 -14.74
CA ARG A 167 8.54 4.30 -14.87
C ARG A 167 8.05 5.53 -15.61
N HIS A 168 7.28 5.36 -16.70
CA HIS A 168 6.69 6.48 -17.43
C HIS A 168 5.71 7.27 -16.56
N SER A 169 4.84 6.58 -15.82
CA SER A 169 3.89 7.20 -14.90
C SER A 169 4.59 7.97 -13.76
N TYR A 170 5.68 7.43 -13.22
CA TYR A 170 6.48 8.09 -12.20
C TYR A 170 7.06 9.43 -12.68
N TYR A 171 7.74 9.45 -13.84
CA TYR A 171 8.31 10.70 -14.37
C TYR A 171 7.24 11.73 -14.70
N LYS A 172 6.10 11.30 -15.22
CA LYS A 172 4.97 12.20 -15.45
C LYS A 172 4.46 12.84 -14.15
N ARG A 173 4.32 12.07 -13.08
CA ARG A 173 3.92 12.59 -11.75
C ARG A 173 4.97 13.52 -11.16
N LYS A 174 6.25 13.18 -11.28
CA LYS A 174 7.37 14.00 -10.78
C LYS A 174 7.40 15.39 -11.39
N THR A 175 7.06 15.52 -12.67
CA THR A 175 6.99 16.83 -13.35
C THR A 175 5.76 17.67 -12.96
N MET A 176 4.75 17.06 -12.33
CA MET A 176 3.51 17.75 -11.95
C MET A 176 3.53 18.29 -10.51
N GLU A 177 4.60 18.05 -9.73
CA GLU A 177 4.74 18.48 -8.31
C GLU A 177 3.44 18.30 -7.50
N LEU A 178 2.87 17.12 -7.54
CA LEU A 178 1.58 16.83 -6.91
C LEU A 178 1.71 16.64 -5.39
N GLY A 179 1.89 17.72 -4.66
CA GLY A 179 1.73 17.76 -3.20
C GLY A 179 0.25 17.68 -2.78
N TYR A 180 -0.02 17.97 -1.53
CA TYR A 180 -1.38 18.08 -1.01
C TYR A 180 -2.15 19.21 -1.69
N LEU A 181 -3.27 18.88 -2.32
CA LEU A 181 -4.07 19.80 -3.12
C LEU A 181 -5.10 20.62 -2.31
N GLY A 182 -5.17 20.36 -1.02
CA GLY A 182 -6.19 20.90 -0.13
C GLY A 182 -7.45 20.03 -0.08
N GLU A 183 -8.20 20.16 1.00
CA GLU A 183 -9.33 19.29 1.32
C GLU A 183 -10.38 19.19 0.21
N ASP A 184 -10.63 20.30 -0.49
CA ASP A 184 -11.67 20.38 -1.53
C ASP A 184 -11.28 19.71 -2.86
N LYS A 185 -9.98 19.49 -3.07
CA LYS A 185 -9.46 18.91 -4.32
C LYS A 185 -8.88 17.52 -4.14
N GLU A 186 -8.58 17.13 -2.90
CA GLU A 186 -8.01 15.83 -2.59
C GLU A 186 -9.12 14.77 -2.60
N HIS A 187 -9.10 13.90 -3.62
CA HIS A 187 -10.20 12.93 -3.86
C HIS A 187 -10.40 11.95 -2.71
N LEU A 188 -9.34 11.55 -2.00
CA LEU A 188 -9.44 10.66 -0.84
C LEU A 188 -10.08 11.36 0.36
N VAL A 189 -9.79 12.65 0.55
CA VAL A 189 -10.45 13.46 1.58
C VAL A 189 -11.93 13.62 1.26
N GLN A 190 -12.27 13.95 0.01
CA GLN A 190 -13.66 14.04 -0.44
C GLN A 190 -14.41 12.72 -0.29
N PHE A 191 -13.77 11.61 -0.62
CA PHE A 191 -14.34 10.28 -0.39
C PHE A 191 -14.62 10.05 1.10
N ALA A 192 -13.63 10.26 1.97
CA ALA A 192 -13.76 10.02 3.40
C ALA A 192 -14.87 10.89 4.02
N LYS A 193 -14.95 12.18 3.67
CA LYS A 193 -16.01 13.08 4.12
C LYS A 193 -17.40 12.60 3.70
N LYS A 194 -17.54 12.16 2.44
CA LYS A 194 -18.82 11.63 1.92
C LYS A 194 -19.19 10.32 2.60
N HIS A 195 -18.24 9.41 2.76
CA HIS A 195 -18.45 8.13 3.43
C HIS A 195 -18.85 8.34 4.91
N LEU A 196 -18.12 9.21 5.61
CA LEU A 196 -18.38 9.57 6.98
C LEU A 196 -19.79 10.12 7.19
N ALA A 197 -20.22 11.03 6.30
CA ALA A 197 -21.57 11.61 6.37
C ALA A 197 -22.70 10.60 6.11
N ALA A 198 -22.43 9.53 5.37
CA ALA A 198 -23.39 8.46 5.05
C ALA A 198 -23.34 7.29 6.03
N SER A 199 -22.27 7.16 6.81
CA SER A 199 -22.06 6.02 7.70
C SER A 199 -22.91 6.12 8.96
N LYS A 200 -23.60 5.03 9.31
CA LYS A 200 -24.32 4.89 10.60
C LYS A 200 -23.38 4.62 11.77
N LEU A 201 -22.25 4.03 11.47
CA LEU A 201 -21.19 3.69 12.41
C LEU A 201 -19.86 4.21 11.86
N PRO A 202 -19.54 5.51 12.04
CA PRO A 202 -18.37 6.14 11.44
C PRO A 202 -17.05 5.49 11.89
N PRO A 203 -16.08 5.26 10.99
CA PRO A 203 -14.74 4.84 11.38
C PRO A 203 -14.06 5.92 12.23
N ASP A 204 -13.23 5.49 13.19
CA ASP A 204 -12.33 6.39 13.92
C ASP A 204 -11.19 6.87 13.00
N PHE A 205 -10.73 5.96 12.12
CA PHE A 205 -9.60 6.22 11.21
C PHE A 205 -9.89 5.80 9.79
N TYR A 206 -9.49 6.63 8.84
CA TYR A 206 -9.36 6.32 7.42
C TYR A 206 -7.87 6.25 7.07
N ILE A 207 -7.39 5.10 6.58
CA ILE A 207 -5.99 4.91 6.21
C ILE A 207 -5.91 4.61 4.72
N PHE A 208 -5.14 5.45 4.00
CA PHE A 208 -4.96 5.32 2.55
C PHE A 208 -3.48 5.41 2.17
N GLY A 209 -3.12 4.87 1.01
CA GLY A 209 -1.86 5.08 0.30
C GLY A 209 -2.04 5.92 -0.95
N HIS A 210 -1.41 5.50 -2.06
CA HIS A 210 -1.60 5.96 -3.45
C HIS A 210 -1.17 7.40 -3.75
N ARG A 211 -1.35 8.32 -2.81
CA ARG A 211 -1.10 9.75 -3.06
C ARG A 211 0.34 10.18 -2.83
N HIS A 212 1.16 9.37 -2.20
CA HIS A 212 2.55 9.69 -1.85
C HIS A 212 2.68 11.03 -1.10
N ILE A 213 1.72 11.36 -0.26
CA ILE A 213 1.75 12.55 0.60
C ILE A 213 1.67 12.12 2.06
N LEU A 214 2.37 12.83 2.90
CA LEU A 214 2.22 12.69 4.34
C LEU A 214 1.06 13.57 4.78
N LEU A 215 -0.04 12.96 5.22
CA LEU A 215 -1.25 13.68 5.62
C LEU A 215 -1.84 13.07 6.88
N ASP A 216 -2.13 13.94 7.84
CA ASP A 216 -2.89 13.63 9.04
C ASP A 216 -3.95 14.72 9.20
N LEU A 217 -5.19 14.38 8.90
CA LEU A 217 -6.28 15.34 8.83
C LEU A 217 -7.41 14.95 9.77
N GLN A 218 -7.75 15.85 10.68
CA GLN A 218 -8.93 15.69 11.51
C GLN A 218 -10.19 15.93 10.68
N LEU A 219 -11.06 14.94 10.64
CA LEU A 219 -12.40 15.05 10.04
C LEU A 219 -13.46 15.39 11.07
N SER A 220 -14.71 15.61 10.63
CA SER A 220 -15.85 15.75 11.51
C SER A 220 -16.12 14.48 12.34
N GLN A 221 -16.94 14.60 13.38
CA GLN A 221 -17.35 13.47 14.23
C GLN A 221 -16.19 12.75 14.95
N GLY A 222 -15.02 13.38 15.08
CA GLY A 222 -13.86 12.79 15.73
C GLY A 222 -13.04 11.82 14.89
N SER A 223 -13.41 11.57 13.63
CA SER A 223 -12.66 10.71 12.72
C SER A 223 -11.37 11.40 12.22
N ARG A 224 -10.32 10.60 11.91
CA ARG A 224 -9.06 11.08 11.30
C ARG A 224 -8.84 10.39 9.96
N LEU A 225 -8.29 11.14 9.01
CA LEU A 225 -7.78 10.59 7.76
C LEU A 225 -6.26 10.68 7.76
N VAL A 226 -5.62 9.55 7.52
CA VAL A 226 -4.16 9.45 7.51
C VAL A 226 -3.70 8.83 6.20
N ILE A 227 -2.69 9.46 5.59
CA ILE A 227 -1.91 8.91 4.47
C ILE A 227 -0.46 8.89 4.95
N PRO A 228 0.15 7.70 5.11
CA PRO A 228 1.47 7.57 5.73
C PRO A 228 2.65 8.08 4.88
N GLY A 229 2.41 8.69 3.74
CA GLY A 229 3.47 9.16 2.87
C GLY A 229 3.88 8.12 1.83
N ASP A 230 5.19 7.93 1.66
CA ASP A 230 5.76 6.91 0.78
C ASP A 230 7.10 6.38 1.34
N TRP A 231 7.56 5.28 0.75
CA TRP A 231 8.89 4.71 1.06
C TRP A 231 9.92 5.01 -0.04
N ILE A 232 9.76 6.15 -0.76
CA ILE A 232 10.63 6.60 -1.85
C ILE A 232 11.40 7.86 -1.46
N ARG A 233 10.71 8.82 -0.80
CA ARG A 233 11.23 10.15 -0.44
C ARG A 233 11.10 10.40 1.04
N GLU A 234 9.90 10.14 1.58
CA GLU A 234 9.57 10.42 2.99
C GLU A 234 10.11 9.34 3.91
N PHE A 235 10.22 8.07 3.46
CA PHE A 235 10.57 6.92 4.29
C PHE A 235 9.76 6.89 5.58
N SER A 236 8.45 7.11 5.43
CA SER A 236 7.52 7.32 6.51
C SER A 236 6.58 6.14 6.69
N TYR A 237 6.06 6.02 7.89
CA TYR A 237 5.13 4.99 8.29
C TYR A 237 4.19 5.53 9.37
N ALA A 238 3.16 4.77 9.71
CA ALA A 238 2.30 5.11 10.84
C ALA A 238 2.28 4.00 11.87
N THR A 239 2.02 4.37 13.12
CA THR A 239 1.87 3.43 14.23
C THR A 239 0.58 3.68 15.00
N PHE A 240 0.00 2.63 15.55
CA PHE A 240 -1.14 2.70 16.45
C PHE A 240 -0.99 1.72 17.60
N ASP A 241 -1.07 2.20 18.83
CA ASP A 241 -0.92 1.39 20.06
C ASP A 241 -2.24 1.11 20.80
N GLY A 242 -3.38 1.58 20.23
CA GLY A 242 -4.70 1.52 20.85
C GLY A 242 -5.17 2.86 21.41
N SER A 243 -4.26 3.78 21.67
CA SER A 243 -4.51 5.14 22.17
C SER A 243 -4.06 6.17 21.15
N ASP A 244 -2.78 6.12 20.82
CA ASP A 244 -2.12 7.11 19.97
C ASP A 244 -1.89 6.57 18.56
N PHE A 245 -2.21 7.42 17.59
CA PHE A 245 -1.91 7.20 16.18
C PHE A 245 -0.88 8.22 15.73
N LEU A 246 0.33 7.74 15.38
CA LEU A 246 1.48 8.59 15.07
C LEU A 246 1.95 8.36 13.64
N LEU A 247 2.40 9.45 12.99
CA LEU A 247 3.17 9.41 11.75
C LEU A 247 4.64 9.60 12.08
N GLU A 248 5.48 8.74 11.57
CA GLU A 248 6.92 8.70 11.90
C GLU A 248 7.75 8.55 10.62
N HIS A 249 9.00 8.99 10.68
CA HIS A 249 10.00 8.81 9.63
C HIS A 249 11.05 7.82 10.09
N PHE A 250 11.53 6.99 9.16
CA PHE A 250 12.66 6.12 9.43
C PHE A 250 13.97 6.83 9.08
N GLU A 251 14.71 7.21 10.11
CA GLU A 251 16.08 7.70 10.02
C GLU A 251 17.06 6.56 10.33
N GLU A 252 18.12 6.44 9.50
CA GLU A 252 19.17 5.42 9.70
C GLU A 252 20.21 5.84 10.71
#